data_baecae671ed7bd112298dfbe23fe2fc0
#
_entry.id   baecae671ed7bd112298dfbe23fe2fc0
#
_cell.length_a   1.000
_cell.length_b   1.000
_cell.length_c   1.000
_cell.angle_alpha   90.00
_cell.angle_beta   90.00
_cell.angle_gamma   90.00
#
_symmetry.space_group_name_H-M   'P 1'
#
loop_
_entity.id
_entity.type
_entity.pdbx_description
1 polymer ?
#
loop_
_entity_poly.entity_id
_entity_poly.type
_entity_poly.pdbx_seq_one_letter_code
_entity_poly.pdbx_strand_id
1 'polypeptide(L)'
;LGGHGYTREYPVEQYYRDNRLNPIHEGTHGIQSLDLLGRKVAMNNGAALKQLIKLIQGSCQRAAAFDSLHSLRQPLEHLLARVSAVTLALLGDLMSGKINQGLANSALYLKVFGHLVIGWRWLEQAIHAEQGLACGDAVDTEFYQGKLQAARYFLTWEVPGCHHELAILEARDDTCLNMQDAWF
;
A
#
# COMPACT_ATOMS: atom_id res chain seq x y z
N LEU A 1 3.95 -10.70 -22.79
CA LEU A 1 3.05 -11.37 -23.76
C LEU A 1 2.95 -10.63 -25.11
N GLY A 2 3.41 -9.37 -25.16
CA GLY A 2 3.28 -8.56 -26.38
C GLY A 2 1.82 -8.50 -26.86
N GLY A 3 1.58 -8.64 -28.18
CA GLY A 3 0.24 -8.64 -28.76
C GLY A 3 -0.70 -9.73 -28.22
N HIS A 4 -0.18 -10.86 -27.77
CA HIS A 4 -0.99 -11.92 -27.14
C HIS A 4 -1.64 -11.48 -25.82
N GLY A 5 -1.06 -10.51 -25.09
CA GLY A 5 -1.67 -9.97 -23.89
C GLY A 5 -2.97 -9.18 -24.15
N TYR A 6 -3.24 -8.83 -25.40
CA TYR A 6 -4.49 -8.17 -25.85
C TYR A 6 -5.58 -9.18 -26.20
N THR A 7 -5.24 -10.43 -26.53
CA THR A 7 -6.19 -11.47 -26.97
C THR A 7 -6.86 -12.16 -25.79
N ARG A 8 -8.04 -12.78 -26.05
CA ARG A 8 -8.78 -13.54 -25.04
C ARG A 8 -8.24 -14.95 -24.78
N GLU A 9 -7.20 -15.35 -25.48
CA GLU A 9 -6.52 -16.63 -25.27
C GLU A 9 -5.81 -16.70 -23.90
N TYR A 10 -5.46 -15.51 -23.35
CA TYR A 10 -4.84 -15.37 -22.04
C TYR A 10 -5.73 -14.47 -21.15
N PRO A 11 -5.88 -14.78 -19.86
CA PRO A 11 -6.76 -14.02 -18.96
C PRO A 11 -6.21 -12.64 -18.57
N VAL A 12 -5.06 -12.24 -19.07
CA VAL A 12 -4.36 -10.98 -18.69
C VAL A 12 -5.17 -9.74 -19.09
N GLU A 13 -5.87 -9.77 -20.26
CA GLU A 13 -6.69 -8.66 -20.72
C GLU A 13 -7.88 -8.39 -19.77
N GLN A 14 -8.43 -9.46 -19.15
CA GLN A 14 -9.50 -9.32 -18.17
C GLN A 14 -8.99 -8.66 -16.89
N TYR A 15 -7.83 -9.08 -16.38
CA TYR A 15 -7.24 -8.44 -15.21
C TYR A 15 -6.97 -6.95 -15.44
N TYR A 16 -6.52 -6.58 -16.63
CA TYR A 16 -6.31 -5.17 -16.98
C TYR A 16 -7.63 -4.38 -16.96
N ARG A 17 -8.70 -4.91 -17.57
CA ARG A 17 -10.01 -4.25 -17.60
C ARG A 17 -10.63 -4.14 -16.22
N ASP A 18 -10.56 -5.20 -15.41
CA ASP A 18 -11.12 -5.22 -14.06
C ASP A 18 -10.39 -4.22 -13.16
N ASN A 19 -9.07 -4.16 -13.24
CA ASN A 19 -8.29 -3.19 -12.48
C ASN A 19 -8.53 -1.74 -12.95
N ARG A 20 -8.84 -1.53 -14.26
CA ARG A 20 -9.15 -0.20 -14.77
C ARG A 20 -10.43 0.39 -14.17
N LEU A 21 -11.32 -0.45 -13.67
CA LEU A 21 -12.53 -0.02 -12.98
C LEU A 21 -12.24 0.67 -11.64
N ASN A 22 -11.20 0.25 -10.92
CA ASN A 22 -10.87 0.76 -9.59
C ASN A 22 -10.76 2.29 -9.51
N PRO A 23 -10.14 3.00 -10.49
CA PRO A 23 -10.06 4.47 -10.46
C PRO A 23 -11.39 5.23 -10.59
N ILE A 24 -12.46 4.55 -11.00
CA ILE A 24 -13.76 5.19 -11.29
C ILE A 24 -14.93 4.59 -10.53
N HIS A 25 -14.73 3.45 -9.82
CA HIS A 25 -15.77 2.75 -9.08
C HIS A 25 -16.09 3.47 -7.77
N GLU A 26 -17.40 3.64 -7.47
CA GLU A 26 -17.91 4.31 -6.24
C GLU A 26 -17.28 5.69 -5.96
N GLY A 27 -17.10 6.46 -6.98
CA GLY A 27 -16.35 7.70 -6.99
C GLY A 27 -14.97 7.51 -7.63
N THR A 28 -14.24 8.60 -7.75
CA THR A 28 -12.89 8.59 -8.32
C THR A 28 -11.85 8.37 -7.23
N HIS A 29 -10.58 8.20 -7.62
CA HIS A 29 -9.46 8.17 -6.68
C HIS A 29 -9.47 9.38 -5.72
N GLY A 30 -9.82 10.58 -6.21
CA GLY A 30 -9.91 11.77 -5.37
C GLY A 30 -10.97 11.62 -4.28
N ILE A 31 -12.16 11.15 -4.60
CA ILE A 31 -13.25 10.92 -3.63
C ILE A 31 -12.84 9.86 -2.62
N GLN A 32 -12.30 8.73 -3.07
CA GLN A 32 -11.87 7.65 -2.19
C GLN A 32 -10.70 8.06 -1.27
N SER A 33 -9.79 8.89 -1.77
CA SER A 33 -8.66 9.38 -0.98
C SER A 33 -9.11 10.36 0.12
N LEU A 34 -10.03 11.25 -0.20
CA LEU A 34 -10.63 12.16 0.79
C LEU A 34 -11.41 11.37 1.86
N ASP A 35 -12.17 10.34 1.46
CA ASP A 35 -12.90 9.50 2.40
C ASP A 35 -11.97 8.68 3.30
N LEU A 36 -10.90 8.10 2.73
CA LEU A 36 -9.92 7.35 3.52
C LEU A 36 -9.27 8.24 4.58
N LEU A 37 -8.63 9.35 4.15
CA LEU A 37 -7.86 10.20 5.04
C LEU A 37 -8.75 11.07 5.94
N GLY A 38 -9.78 11.69 5.38
CA GLY A 38 -10.64 12.63 6.12
C GLY A 38 -11.63 11.96 7.06
N ARG A 39 -11.97 10.68 6.84
CA ARG A 39 -13.00 9.99 7.63
C ARG A 39 -12.57 8.63 8.15
N LYS A 40 -12.23 7.67 7.27
CA LYS A 40 -12.08 6.25 7.65
C LYS A 40 -10.96 5.99 8.65
N VAL A 41 -9.79 6.64 8.47
CA VAL A 41 -8.67 6.44 9.39
C VAL A 41 -8.91 7.02 10.78
N ALA A 42 -9.83 8.00 10.91
CA ALA A 42 -10.19 8.62 12.18
C ALA A 42 -11.42 7.98 12.85
N MET A 43 -12.23 7.20 12.12
CA MET A 43 -13.47 6.61 12.63
C MET A 43 -13.24 5.84 13.93
N ASN A 44 -14.17 6.01 14.88
CA ASN A 44 -14.14 5.35 16.19
C ASN A 44 -12.77 5.51 16.89
N ASN A 45 -12.25 6.73 16.91
CA ASN A 45 -10.92 7.05 17.46
C ASN A 45 -9.78 6.24 16.82
N GLY A 46 -9.88 5.99 15.52
CA GLY A 46 -8.88 5.26 14.74
C GLY A 46 -8.84 3.76 15.01
N ALA A 47 -9.93 3.17 15.52
CA ALA A 47 -9.94 1.76 15.92
C ALA A 47 -9.57 0.81 14.77
N ALA A 48 -10.12 1.04 13.56
CA ALA A 48 -9.81 0.21 12.38
C ALA A 48 -8.34 0.34 11.96
N LEU A 49 -7.80 1.57 11.95
CA LEU A 49 -6.38 1.80 11.65
C LEU A 49 -5.46 1.13 12.68
N LYS A 50 -5.76 1.28 13.97
CA LYS A 50 -4.99 0.61 15.04
C LYS A 50 -5.00 -0.91 14.90
N GLN A 51 -6.15 -1.48 14.54
CA GLN A 51 -6.27 -2.93 14.29
C GLN A 51 -5.43 -3.35 13.07
N LEU A 52 -5.47 -2.59 11.98
CA LEU A 52 -4.65 -2.87 10.79
C LEU A 52 -3.15 -2.82 11.12
N ILE A 53 -2.69 -1.78 11.83
CA ILE A 53 -1.30 -1.66 12.28
C ILE A 53 -0.88 -2.89 13.10
N LYS A 54 -1.73 -3.31 14.05
CA LYS A 54 -1.47 -4.49 14.88
C LYS A 54 -1.37 -5.78 14.05
N LEU A 55 -2.21 -5.95 13.04
CA LEU A 55 -2.16 -7.11 12.14
C LEU A 55 -0.85 -7.12 11.34
N ILE A 56 -0.45 -5.99 10.77
CA ILE A 56 0.81 -5.88 10.01
C ILE A 56 2.01 -6.18 10.91
N GLN A 57 2.04 -5.61 12.11
CA GLN A 57 3.09 -5.89 13.10
C GLN A 57 3.16 -7.37 13.49
N GLY A 58 1.99 -8.01 13.67
CA GLY A 58 1.91 -9.45 13.94
C GLY A 58 2.48 -10.29 12.80
N SER A 59 2.26 -9.88 11.54
CA SER A 59 2.86 -10.55 10.38
C SER A 59 4.38 -10.36 10.35
N CYS A 60 4.86 -9.17 10.63
CA CYS A 60 6.30 -8.90 10.73
C CYS A 60 6.95 -9.75 11.83
N GLN A 61 6.29 -9.92 12.97
CA GLN A 61 6.77 -10.80 14.04
C GLN A 61 6.83 -12.27 13.60
N ARG A 62 5.80 -12.78 12.89
CA ARG A 62 5.85 -14.15 12.35
C ARG A 62 6.94 -14.33 11.30
N ALA A 63 7.14 -13.33 10.43
CA ALA A 63 8.21 -13.35 9.44
C ALA A 63 9.61 -13.38 10.06
N ALA A 64 9.79 -12.88 11.29
CA ALA A 64 11.05 -12.90 11.99
C ALA A 64 11.58 -14.33 12.32
N ALA A 65 10.71 -15.34 12.25
CA ALA A 65 11.09 -16.74 12.40
C ALA A 65 11.85 -17.30 11.17
N PHE A 66 11.88 -16.57 10.06
CA PHE A 66 12.51 -16.98 8.80
C PHE A 66 13.60 -15.97 8.41
N ASP A 67 14.85 -16.36 8.49
CA ASP A 67 15.98 -15.50 8.12
C ASP A 67 15.89 -15.01 6.66
N SER A 68 15.37 -15.85 5.76
CA SER A 68 15.12 -15.54 4.35
C SER A 68 14.17 -14.36 4.13
N LEU A 69 13.25 -14.10 5.07
CA LEU A 69 12.27 -13.02 5.00
C LEU A 69 12.75 -11.70 5.63
N HIS A 70 13.94 -11.64 6.20
CA HIS A 70 14.45 -10.43 6.84
C HIS A 70 14.46 -9.23 5.89
N SER A 71 14.96 -9.43 4.65
CA SER A 71 15.02 -8.39 3.62
C SER A 71 13.64 -7.94 3.11
N LEU A 72 12.61 -8.76 3.28
CA LEU A 72 11.23 -8.43 2.91
C LEU A 72 10.50 -7.71 4.05
N ARG A 73 10.79 -8.09 5.29
CA ARG A 73 10.18 -7.51 6.47
C ARG A 73 10.59 -6.06 6.70
N GLN A 74 11.88 -5.74 6.62
CA GLN A 74 12.41 -4.41 6.91
C GLN A 74 11.77 -3.27 6.10
N PRO A 75 11.66 -3.35 4.76
CA PRO A 75 10.98 -2.30 3.97
C PRO A 75 9.55 -2.08 4.40
N LEU A 76 8.81 -3.14 4.75
CA LEU A 76 7.42 -3.04 5.19
C LEU A 76 7.32 -2.39 6.58
N GLU A 77 8.17 -2.75 7.52
CA GLU A 77 8.22 -2.14 8.86
C GLU A 77 8.54 -0.64 8.76
N HIS A 78 9.49 -0.27 7.91
CA HIS A 78 9.83 1.13 7.67
C HIS A 78 8.66 1.90 7.02
N LEU A 79 8.02 1.32 6.00
CA LEU A 79 6.83 1.91 5.37
C LEU A 79 5.71 2.10 6.39
N LEU A 80 5.41 1.08 7.21
CA LEU A 80 4.39 1.14 8.26
C LEU A 80 4.65 2.27 9.26
N ALA A 81 5.89 2.41 9.71
CA ALA A 81 6.27 3.46 10.65
C ALA A 81 6.06 4.85 10.06
N ARG A 82 6.50 5.10 8.82
CA ARG A 82 6.34 6.39 8.14
C ARG A 82 4.88 6.70 7.84
N VAL A 83 4.11 5.73 7.33
CA VAL A 83 2.66 5.93 7.08
C VAL A 83 1.94 6.25 8.37
N SER A 84 2.27 5.57 9.47
CA SER A 84 1.67 5.85 10.77
C SER A 84 1.97 7.27 11.25
N ALA A 85 3.22 7.71 11.14
CA ALA A 85 3.64 9.06 11.53
C ALA A 85 2.95 10.13 10.68
N VAL A 86 2.94 9.97 9.35
CA VAL A 86 2.26 10.88 8.42
C VAL A 86 0.76 10.94 8.71
N THR A 87 0.11 9.79 8.95
CA THR A 87 -1.32 9.75 9.26
C THR A 87 -1.62 10.58 10.52
N LEU A 88 -0.87 10.40 11.60
CA LEU A 88 -1.07 11.16 12.84
C LEU A 88 -0.87 12.66 12.63
N ALA A 89 0.12 13.03 11.84
CA ALA A 89 0.42 14.41 11.56
C ALA A 89 -0.67 15.09 10.70
N LEU A 90 -1.16 14.42 9.65
CA LEU A 90 -2.26 14.94 8.83
C LEU A 90 -3.58 15.00 9.60
N LEU A 91 -3.88 14.02 10.46
CA LEU A 91 -5.04 14.11 11.35
C LEU A 91 -4.92 15.27 12.34
N GLY A 92 -3.73 15.57 12.84
CA GLY A 92 -3.47 16.75 13.66
C GLY A 92 -3.78 18.06 12.92
N ASP A 93 -3.41 18.17 11.66
CA ASP A 93 -3.74 19.31 10.81
C ASP A 93 -5.27 19.46 10.64
N LEU A 94 -5.99 18.37 10.36
CA LEU A 94 -7.44 18.34 10.24
C LEU A 94 -8.12 18.78 11.55
N MET A 95 -7.66 18.28 12.70
CA MET A 95 -8.21 18.63 14.02
C MET A 95 -7.93 20.09 14.40
N SER A 96 -6.84 20.68 13.90
CA SER A 96 -6.51 22.10 14.12
C SER A 96 -7.23 23.05 13.14
N GLY A 97 -8.13 22.55 12.31
CA GLY A 97 -8.89 23.33 11.32
C GLY A 97 -8.17 23.57 9.99
N LYS A 98 -6.98 23.04 9.78
CA LYS A 98 -6.22 23.13 8.51
C LYS A 98 -6.68 22.08 7.50
N ILE A 99 -7.99 22.01 7.24
CA ILE A 99 -8.61 20.92 6.47
C ILE A 99 -8.04 20.85 5.05
N ASN A 100 -7.97 21.98 4.34
CA ASN A 100 -7.48 22.00 2.97
C ASN A 100 -6.02 21.52 2.88
N GLN A 101 -5.16 21.99 3.79
CA GLN A 101 -3.75 21.58 3.83
C GLN A 101 -3.59 20.09 4.17
N GLY A 102 -4.35 19.59 5.16
CA GLY A 102 -4.31 18.18 5.55
C GLY A 102 -4.79 17.24 4.46
N LEU A 103 -5.73 17.68 3.60
CA LEU A 103 -6.30 16.84 2.53
C LEU A 103 -5.71 17.10 1.15
N ALA A 104 -4.88 18.12 0.95
CA ALA A 104 -4.36 18.55 -0.36
C ALA A 104 -3.74 17.38 -1.16
N ASN A 105 -2.98 16.51 -0.50
CA ASN A 105 -2.28 15.39 -1.11
C ASN A 105 -2.89 14.03 -0.75
N SER A 106 -4.20 13.97 -0.48
CA SER A 106 -4.89 12.74 -0.08
C SER A 106 -4.77 11.61 -1.11
N ALA A 107 -4.68 11.92 -2.41
CA ALA A 107 -4.47 10.93 -3.46
C ALA A 107 -3.12 10.20 -3.32
N LEU A 108 -2.05 10.91 -2.95
CA LEU A 108 -0.75 10.30 -2.64
C LEU A 108 -0.84 9.44 -1.39
N TYR A 109 -1.58 9.91 -0.37
CA TYR A 109 -1.83 9.12 0.83
C TYR A 109 -2.55 7.79 0.52
N LEU A 110 -3.61 7.82 -0.31
CA LEU A 110 -4.31 6.62 -0.75
C LEU A 110 -3.37 5.64 -1.45
N LYS A 111 -2.50 6.14 -2.36
CA LYS A 111 -1.52 5.33 -3.08
C LYS A 111 -0.55 4.64 -2.11
N VAL A 112 0.07 5.40 -1.22
CA VAL A 112 1.04 4.87 -0.24
C VAL A 112 0.39 3.88 0.72
N PHE A 113 -0.82 4.20 1.20
CA PHE A 113 -1.60 3.30 2.06
C PHE A 113 -1.94 1.98 1.34
N GLY A 114 -2.29 2.05 0.06
CA GLY A 114 -2.51 0.88 -0.79
C GLY A 114 -1.26 0.00 -0.90
N HIS A 115 -0.08 0.61 -1.14
CA HIS A 115 1.19 -0.13 -1.19
C HIS A 115 1.53 -0.79 0.16
N LEU A 116 1.25 -0.12 1.27
CA LEU A 116 1.42 -0.71 2.60
C LEU A 116 0.57 -1.99 2.76
N VAL A 117 -0.71 -1.93 2.39
CA VAL A 117 -1.63 -3.07 2.52
C VAL A 117 -1.23 -4.21 1.56
N ILE A 118 -0.89 -3.89 0.31
CA ILE A 118 -0.44 -4.90 -0.67
C ILE A 118 0.89 -5.52 -0.23
N GLY A 119 1.85 -4.72 0.24
CA GLY A 119 3.13 -5.21 0.77
C GLY A 119 2.95 -6.15 1.96
N TRP A 120 2.01 -5.81 2.86
CA TRP A 120 1.62 -6.71 3.95
C TRP A 120 1.07 -8.04 3.41
N ARG A 121 0.19 -8.01 2.41
CA ARG A 121 -0.35 -9.26 1.82
C ARG A 121 0.71 -10.08 1.12
N TRP A 122 1.72 -9.45 0.52
CA TRP A 122 2.87 -10.17 -0.03
C TRP A 122 3.72 -10.81 1.07
N LEU A 123 3.94 -10.12 2.20
CA LEU A 123 4.66 -10.72 3.34
C LEU A 123 3.91 -11.94 3.91
N GLU A 124 2.57 -11.88 4.03
CA GLU A 124 1.74 -13.01 4.44
C GLU A 124 1.91 -14.21 3.50
N GLN A 125 1.87 -13.97 2.17
CA GLN A 125 2.10 -15.03 1.19
C GLN A 125 3.52 -15.60 1.28
N ALA A 126 4.52 -14.77 1.54
CA ALA A 126 5.90 -15.21 1.71
C ALA A 126 6.07 -16.09 2.95
N ILE A 127 5.42 -15.75 4.08
CA ILE A 127 5.41 -16.59 5.28
C ILE A 127 4.82 -17.97 4.99
N HIS A 128 3.67 -18.02 4.32
CA HIS A 128 3.06 -19.29 3.94
C HIS A 128 3.90 -20.10 2.95
N ALA A 129 4.58 -19.43 2.02
CA ALA A 129 5.48 -20.09 1.08
C ALA A 129 6.69 -20.73 1.78
N GLU A 130 7.30 -20.04 2.76
CA GLU A 130 8.39 -20.61 3.57
C GLU A 130 7.91 -21.83 4.40
N GLN A 131 6.71 -21.75 4.96
CA GLN A 131 6.11 -22.86 5.68
C GLN A 131 5.87 -24.08 4.77
N GLY A 132 5.34 -23.84 3.55
CA GLY A 132 5.12 -24.89 2.55
C GLY A 132 6.42 -25.57 2.12
N LEU A 133 7.48 -24.79 1.85
CA LEU A 133 8.80 -25.31 1.53
C LEU A 133 9.40 -26.13 2.66
N ALA A 134 9.21 -25.71 3.91
CA ALA A 134 9.71 -26.42 5.08
C ALA A 134 8.97 -27.77 5.32
N CYS A 135 7.70 -27.88 4.91
CA CYS A 135 6.93 -29.13 5.01
C CYS A 135 7.33 -30.20 3.97
N GLY A 136 8.16 -29.86 2.99
CA GLY A 136 8.71 -30.82 2.02
C GLY A 136 7.69 -31.28 0.97
N ASP A 137 6.61 -30.52 0.74
CA ASP A 137 5.63 -30.81 -0.30
C ASP A 137 6.23 -30.51 -1.68
N ALA A 138 6.81 -31.55 -2.30
CA ALA A 138 7.53 -31.43 -3.57
C ALA A 138 6.65 -30.96 -4.75
N VAL A 139 5.33 -31.08 -4.61
CA VAL A 139 4.36 -30.77 -5.68
C VAL A 139 4.27 -29.27 -5.95
N ASP A 140 4.44 -28.40 -4.92
CA ASP A 140 4.24 -26.96 -5.02
C ASP A 140 5.51 -26.12 -4.84
N THR A 141 6.70 -26.74 -4.87
CA THR A 141 7.97 -26.03 -4.63
C THR A 141 8.16 -24.82 -5.56
N GLU A 142 7.93 -25.01 -6.86
CA GLU A 142 8.08 -23.91 -7.84
C GLU A 142 7.07 -22.79 -7.61
N PHE A 143 5.85 -23.13 -7.23
CA PHE A 143 4.82 -22.15 -6.87
C PHE A 143 5.23 -21.31 -5.65
N TYR A 144 5.71 -21.95 -4.58
CA TYR A 144 6.18 -21.22 -3.39
C TYR A 144 7.40 -20.35 -3.68
N GLN A 145 8.36 -20.83 -4.46
CA GLN A 145 9.50 -20.02 -4.89
C GLN A 145 9.05 -18.81 -5.74
N GLY A 146 8.08 -19.00 -6.63
CA GLY A 146 7.47 -17.92 -7.40
C GLY A 146 6.82 -16.87 -6.51
N LYS A 147 6.12 -17.28 -5.43
CA LYS A 147 5.52 -16.36 -4.44
C LYS A 147 6.56 -15.56 -3.67
N LEU A 148 7.65 -16.19 -3.24
CA LEU A 148 8.77 -15.52 -2.57
C LEU A 148 9.43 -14.49 -3.49
N GLN A 149 9.64 -14.83 -4.76
CA GLN A 149 10.25 -13.92 -5.73
C GLN A 149 9.33 -12.74 -6.06
N ALA A 150 8.01 -12.95 -6.18
CA ALA A 150 7.04 -11.88 -6.39
C ALA A 150 6.95 -10.94 -5.17
N ALA A 151 6.96 -11.49 -3.95
CA ALA A 151 7.03 -10.70 -2.72
C ALA A 151 8.32 -9.86 -2.68
N ARG A 152 9.46 -10.45 -3.03
CA ARG A 152 10.73 -9.74 -3.13
C ARG A 152 10.65 -8.60 -4.13
N TYR A 153 10.12 -8.85 -5.34
CA TYR A 153 9.93 -7.80 -6.34
C TYR A 153 9.13 -6.63 -5.75
N PHE A 154 7.95 -6.89 -5.20
CA PHE A 154 7.08 -5.84 -4.69
C PHE A 154 7.74 -5.01 -3.58
N LEU A 155 8.34 -5.67 -2.60
CA LEU A 155 8.95 -4.99 -1.45
C LEU A 155 10.27 -4.28 -1.78
N THR A 156 10.97 -4.72 -2.85
CA THR A 156 12.25 -4.14 -3.26
C THR A 156 12.10 -3.05 -4.34
N TRP A 157 11.08 -3.16 -5.22
CA TRP A 157 10.93 -2.27 -6.37
C TRP A 157 9.76 -1.31 -6.24
N GLU A 158 8.60 -1.78 -5.75
CA GLU A 158 7.39 -0.95 -5.66
C GLU A 158 7.36 -0.11 -4.36
N VAL A 159 7.69 -0.72 -3.23
CA VAL A 159 7.67 -0.03 -1.92
C VAL A 159 8.63 1.16 -1.86
N PRO A 160 9.88 1.11 -2.38
CA PRO A 160 10.75 2.29 -2.38
C PRO A 160 10.19 3.48 -3.17
N GLY A 161 9.36 3.25 -4.19
CA GLY A 161 8.65 4.31 -4.91
C GLY A 161 7.79 5.19 -3.99
N CYS A 162 7.27 4.63 -2.89
CA CYS A 162 6.46 5.38 -1.91
C CYS A 162 7.26 6.42 -1.10
N HIS A 163 8.58 6.36 -1.12
CA HIS A 163 9.38 7.31 -0.33
C HIS A 163 9.28 8.74 -0.83
N HIS A 164 9.12 8.93 -2.13
CA HIS A 164 8.90 10.25 -2.71
C HIS A 164 7.53 10.83 -2.30
N GLU A 165 6.47 10.05 -2.44
CA GLU A 165 5.12 10.47 -2.03
C GLU A 165 5.05 10.76 -0.53
N LEU A 166 5.72 9.95 0.30
CA LEU A 166 5.80 10.20 1.73
C LEU A 166 6.52 11.50 2.05
N ALA A 167 7.59 11.84 1.33
CA ALA A 167 8.30 13.10 1.54
C ALA A 167 7.40 14.32 1.24
N ILE A 168 6.58 14.26 0.18
CA ILE A 168 5.59 15.30 -0.15
C ILE A 168 4.54 15.42 0.97
N LEU A 169 4.03 14.29 1.45
CA LEU A 169 3.04 14.26 2.54
C LEU A 169 3.62 14.78 3.87
N GLU A 170 4.85 14.40 4.20
CA GLU A 170 5.58 14.85 5.39
C GLU A 170 5.84 16.36 5.37
N ALA A 171 6.18 16.89 4.20
CA ALA A 171 6.39 18.33 3.99
C ALA A 171 5.08 19.14 4.00
N ARG A 172 3.89 18.49 3.89
CA ARG A 172 2.61 19.18 3.63
C ARG A 172 2.70 20.08 2.41
N ASP A 173 3.32 19.58 1.34
CA ASP A 173 3.46 20.34 0.10
C ASP A 173 2.11 20.92 -0.35
N ASP A 174 2.09 22.21 -0.60
CA ASP A 174 0.88 22.97 -0.92
C ASP A 174 0.87 23.50 -2.36
N THR A 175 1.81 23.05 -3.19
CA THR A 175 1.97 23.51 -4.57
C THR A 175 0.67 23.44 -5.36
N CYS A 176 -0.03 22.29 -5.29
CA CYS A 176 -1.31 22.12 -5.99
C CYS A 176 -2.45 22.89 -5.32
N LEU A 177 -2.42 23.05 -3.98
CA LEU A 177 -3.43 23.77 -3.24
C LEU A 177 -3.39 25.28 -3.53
N ASN A 178 -2.22 25.83 -3.77
CA ASN A 178 -2.01 27.26 -4.02
C ASN A 178 -2.24 27.66 -5.48
N MET A 179 -2.55 26.69 -6.38
CA MET A 179 -2.88 26.98 -7.78
C MET A 179 -4.15 27.83 -7.86
N GLN A 180 -4.12 28.87 -8.67
CA GLN A 180 -5.24 29.79 -8.86
C GLN A 180 -5.92 29.52 -10.22
N ASP A 181 -7.26 29.55 -10.25
CA ASP A 181 -8.02 29.34 -11.49
C ASP A 181 -7.64 30.36 -12.59
N ALA A 182 -7.24 31.56 -12.21
CA ALA A 182 -6.81 32.60 -13.15
C ALA A 182 -5.47 32.33 -13.84
N TRP A 183 -4.75 31.27 -13.44
CA TRP A 183 -3.45 30.91 -14.02
C TRP A 183 -3.55 29.81 -15.08
N PHE A 184 -4.77 29.33 -15.41
CA PHE A 184 -5.04 28.39 -16.50
C PHE A 184 -5.30 29.07 -17.85
#